data_3bbe8e501627f06be831c6cf2980ebbb
#
_entry.id   3bbe8e501627f06be831c6cf2980ebbb
#
_cell.length_a   1.000
_cell.length_b   1.000
_cell.length_c   1.000
_cell.angle_alpha   90.00
_cell.angle_beta   90.00
_cell.angle_gamma   90.00
#
_symmetry.space_group_name_H-M   'P 1'
#
loop_
_entity.id
_entity.type
_entity.pdbx_description
1 polymer ?
#
loop_
_entity_poly.entity_id
_entity_poly.type
_entity_poly.pdbx_seq_one_letter_code
_entity_poly.pdbx_strand_id
1 'polypeptide(L)'
;MKKLLVIVLAILVSVPLFSQKKLRQNFKESAFGIEISMIYVEGGEFMMGGTSEQGKEADKDEVIHRVTVGDFFIGQFEITQAQWEAVMETSVVQQSRKADAKLTLDKLNGVGPDYPMYYVTWEEAMEFCRVLSKKTGKKYSLPTEAEWEFAARGGTKSDARSRTKYAGSNLIERVAWYDRGSTHPVGMLQPNELDIYDMSGNVWEWCFDWYGQYNRNETINPEGPVVGEERVIRGGSWHNPASRCRVSYRGHNSPERRAGYRGFRIVCHDVMVPEED
;
A
#
# COMPACT_ATOMS: atom_id res chain seq x y z
N MET A 1 -71.47 5.76 32.55
CA MET A 1 -70.26 6.31 31.91
C MET A 1 -69.15 5.26 32.03
N LYS A 2 -68.88 4.48 30.96
CA LYS A 2 -67.81 3.46 30.93
C LYS A 2 -66.53 4.11 30.41
N LYS A 3 -65.48 4.11 31.23
CA LYS A 3 -64.15 4.59 30.83
C LYS A 3 -63.53 3.50 30.00
N LEU A 4 -63.16 3.83 28.74
CA LEU A 4 -62.45 2.98 27.83
C LEU A 4 -60.95 3.13 28.13
N LEU A 5 -60.30 2.06 28.58
CA LEU A 5 -58.87 2.01 28.83
C LEU A 5 -58.18 1.62 27.53
N VAL A 6 -57.45 2.54 26.89
CA VAL A 6 -56.65 2.27 25.70
C VAL A 6 -55.26 1.80 26.19
N ILE A 7 -54.99 0.50 26.01
CA ILE A 7 -53.67 -0.06 26.25
C ILE A 7 -52.85 0.13 24.98
N VAL A 8 -51.85 1.04 25.00
CA VAL A 8 -50.87 1.18 23.92
C VAL A 8 -49.81 0.10 24.12
N LEU A 9 -49.84 -0.92 23.29
CA LEU A 9 -48.82 -1.96 23.25
C LEU A 9 -47.64 -1.42 22.47
N ALA A 10 -46.53 -1.02 23.17
CA ALA A 10 -45.28 -0.66 22.54
C ALA A 10 -44.59 -1.94 22.04
N ILE A 11 -44.65 -2.17 20.74
CA ILE A 11 -43.87 -3.22 20.07
C ILE A 11 -42.41 -2.73 20.05
N LEU A 12 -41.59 -3.26 20.96
CA LEU A 12 -40.14 -3.16 20.87
C LEU A 12 -39.68 -4.02 19.69
N VAL A 13 -39.46 -3.38 18.55
CA VAL A 13 -38.77 -4.00 17.44
C VAL A 13 -37.31 -4.09 17.85
N SER A 14 -36.89 -5.26 18.33
CA SER A 14 -35.49 -5.59 18.51
C SER A 14 -34.87 -5.70 17.10
N VAL A 15 -34.16 -4.67 16.65
CA VAL A 15 -33.31 -4.74 15.47
C VAL A 15 -32.22 -5.73 15.82
N PRO A 16 -32.07 -6.85 15.11
CA PRO A 16 -30.97 -7.77 15.37
C PRO A 16 -29.66 -7.02 15.12
N LEU A 17 -28.79 -7.02 16.12
CA LEU A 17 -27.42 -6.57 15.97
C LEU A 17 -26.72 -7.62 15.08
N PHE A 18 -26.75 -7.41 13.77
CA PHE A 18 -25.99 -8.27 12.86
C PHE A 18 -24.52 -8.13 13.21
N SER A 19 -23.92 -9.21 13.70
CA SER A 19 -22.48 -9.32 13.86
C SER A 19 -21.87 -9.35 12.46
N GLN A 20 -21.29 -8.24 12.03
CA GLN A 20 -20.59 -8.19 10.75
C GLN A 20 -19.32 -9.01 10.85
N LYS A 21 -19.23 -10.09 10.07
CA LYS A 21 -18.06 -10.96 10.03
C LYS A 21 -16.94 -10.25 9.27
N LYS A 22 -15.76 -10.14 9.89
CA LYS A 22 -14.57 -9.57 9.25
C LYS A 22 -14.18 -10.45 8.05
N LEU A 23 -14.03 -9.84 6.87
CA LEU A 23 -13.53 -10.54 5.70
C LEU A 23 -12.04 -10.89 5.93
N ARG A 24 -11.71 -12.19 5.85
CA ARG A 24 -10.34 -12.71 6.00
C ARG A 24 -9.87 -13.45 4.76
N GLN A 25 -10.26 -12.97 3.59
CA GLN A 25 -9.88 -13.53 2.29
C GLN A 25 -9.67 -12.41 1.28
N ASN A 26 -8.84 -12.67 0.29
CA ASN A 26 -8.60 -11.73 -0.80
C ASN A 26 -9.91 -11.33 -1.47
N PHE A 27 -9.99 -10.08 -1.90
CA PHE A 27 -11.15 -9.57 -2.64
C PHE A 27 -10.74 -8.66 -3.78
N LYS A 28 -11.66 -8.43 -4.70
CA LYS A 28 -11.51 -7.40 -5.73
C LYS A 28 -12.43 -6.23 -5.41
N GLU A 29 -11.85 -5.03 -5.29
CA GLU A 29 -12.65 -3.83 -5.21
C GLU A 29 -13.09 -3.43 -6.61
N SER A 30 -14.40 -3.36 -6.81
CA SER A 30 -14.99 -2.95 -8.09
C SER A 30 -15.64 -1.57 -7.93
N ALA A 31 -14.99 -0.56 -8.47
CA ALA A 31 -15.46 0.83 -8.42
C ALA A 31 -15.00 1.59 -9.66
N PHE A 32 -15.71 2.63 -10.07
CA PHE A 32 -15.36 3.47 -11.21
C PHE A 32 -15.15 2.71 -12.53
N GLY A 33 -15.71 1.51 -12.67
CA GLY A 33 -15.53 0.64 -13.85
C GLY A 33 -14.17 -0.07 -13.92
N ILE A 34 -13.39 -0.06 -12.84
CA ILE A 34 -12.11 -0.78 -12.71
C ILE A 34 -12.17 -1.76 -11.55
N GLU A 35 -11.21 -2.69 -11.54
CA GLU A 35 -10.98 -3.62 -10.43
C GLU A 35 -9.61 -3.35 -9.79
N ILE A 36 -9.55 -3.45 -8.45
CA ILE A 36 -8.32 -3.43 -7.67
C ILE A 36 -8.27 -4.70 -6.85
N SER A 37 -7.29 -5.56 -7.09
CA SER A 37 -7.07 -6.79 -6.32
C SER A 37 -6.47 -6.45 -4.96
N MET A 38 -7.16 -6.87 -3.88
CA MET A 38 -6.75 -6.64 -2.50
C MET A 38 -6.41 -7.97 -1.82
N ILE A 39 -5.20 -8.08 -1.31
CA ILE A 39 -4.67 -9.27 -0.64
C ILE A 39 -4.84 -9.11 0.87
N TYR A 40 -5.47 -10.09 1.50
CA TYR A 40 -5.56 -10.15 2.96
C TYR A 40 -4.20 -10.48 3.56
N VAL A 41 -3.77 -9.66 4.50
CA VAL A 41 -2.57 -9.84 5.29
C VAL A 41 -3.00 -10.06 6.73
N GLU A 42 -2.82 -11.30 7.21
CA GLU A 42 -3.01 -11.60 8.63
C GLU A 42 -1.96 -10.86 9.45
N GLY A 43 -2.42 -10.10 10.44
CA GLY A 43 -1.55 -9.33 11.32
C GLY A 43 -0.63 -10.22 12.15
N GLY A 44 0.48 -9.66 12.58
CA GLY A 44 1.47 -10.41 13.35
C GLY A 44 2.62 -9.54 13.83
N GLU A 45 3.55 -10.18 14.54
CA GLU A 45 4.77 -9.57 15.02
C GLU A 45 5.94 -9.90 14.11
N PHE A 46 6.79 -8.92 13.83
CA PHE A 46 8.01 -9.12 13.06
C PHE A 46 9.16 -8.21 13.52
N MET A 47 10.36 -8.52 13.06
CA MET A 47 11.52 -7.65 13.24
C MET A 47 11.64 -6.76 12.00
N MET A 48 11.30 -5.47 12.15
CA MET A 48 11.41 -4.43 11.15
C MET A 48 12.84 -3.88 11.09
N GLY A 49 13.30 -3.49 9.90
CA GLY A 49 14.61 -2.89 9.69
C GLY A 49 15.64 -3.86 9.10
N GLY A 50 16.93 -3.51 9.19
CA GLY A 50 18.04 -4.22 8.53
C GLY A 50 18.43 -5.53 9.19
N THR A 51 17.55 -6.51 9.19
CA THR A 51 17.79 -7.87 9.70
C THR A 51 18.89 -8.61 8.91
N SER A 52 19.36 -9.74 9.41
CA SER A 52 20.60 -10.41 8.93
C SER A 52 20.62 -10.74 7.44
N GLU A 53 19.47 -11.02 6.84
CA GLU A 53 19.32 -11.29 5.40
C GLU A 53 19.59 -10.05 4.53
N GLN A 54 19.51 -8.84 5.10
CA GLN A 54 19.86 -7.60 4.41
C GLN A 54 21.37 -7.41 4.26
N GLY A 55 22.15 -8.18 5.03
CA GLY A 55 23.59 -8.19 4.99
C GLY A 55 24.21 -6.91 5.55
N LYS A 56 25.45 -6.59 5.08
CA LYS A 56 26.20 -5.40 5.50
C LYS A 56 25.71 -4.10 4.83
N GLU A 57 24.73 -4.20 3.96
CA GLU A 57 24.21 -3.08 3.17
C GLU A 57 23.11 -2.31 3.89
N ALA A 58 22.67 -2.77 5.08
CA ALA A 58 21.67 -2.06 5.86
C ALA A 58 22.19 -0.69 6.30
N ASP A 59 21.40 0.36 6.03
CA ASP A 59 21.73 1.72 6.40
C ASP A 59 21.50 1.99 7.89
N LYS A 60 22.07 3.07 8.42
CA LYS A 60 22.02 3.40 9.84
C LYS A 60 20.61 3.68 10.37
N ASP A 61 19.71 4.06 9.50
CA ASP A 61 18.30 4.34 9.80
C ASP A 61 17.40 3.10 9.74
N GLU A 62 17.92 1.97 9.20
CA GLU A 62 17.26 0.67 9.19
C GLU A 62 17.42 -0.06 10.54
N VAL A 63 17.19 0.62 11.65
CA VAL A 63 17.42 0.08 13.00
C VAL A 63 16.45 -1.06 13.28
N ILE A 64 17.00 -2.25 13.60
CA ILE A 64 16.20 -3.43 13.93
C ILE A 64 15.40 -3.20 15.20
N HIS A 65 14.10 -3.41 15.12
CA HIS A 65 13.18 -3.35 16.26
C HIS A 65 11.95 -4.23 16.04
N ARG A 66 11.25 -4.53 17.11
CA ARG A 66 10.06 -5.36 17.11
C ARG A 66 8.85 -4.50 16.80
N VAL A 67 7.99 -4.96 15.87
CA VAL A 67 6.74 -4.30 15.48
C VAL A 67 5.63 -5.34 15.39
N THR A 68 4.43 -4.98 15.82
CA THR A 68 3.20 -5.75 15.61
C THR A 68 2.27 -4.94 14.74
N VAL A 69 1.77 -5.52 13.67
CA VAL A 69 0.74 -4.93 12.81
C VAL A 69 -0.57 -5.72 12.94
N GLY A 70 -1.69 -5.03 12.87
CA GLY A 70 -3.01 -5.66 12.82
C GLY A 70 -3.30 -6.30 11.47
N ASP A 71 -4.48 -6.92 11.32
CA ASP A 71 -4.97 -7.41 10.03
C ASP A 71 -5.27 -6.22 9.11
N PHE A 72 -4.91 -6.34 7.82
CA PHE A 72 -5.23 -5.35 6.79
C PHE A 72 -5.32 -6.01 5.41
N PHE A 73 -5.77 -5.26 4.43
CA PHE A 73 -5.67 -5.62 3.03
C PHE A 73 -4.71 -4.68 2.34
N ILE A 74 -3.94 -5.19 1.39
CA ILE A 74 -3.00 -4.41 0.59
C ILE A 74 -3.24 -4.67 -0.90
N GLY A 75 -3.05 -3.65 -1.73
CA GLY A 75 -3.09 -3.81 -3.18
C GLY A 75 -2.09 -4.87 -3.65
N GLN A 76 -2.54 -5.84 -4.44
CA GLN A 76 -1.69 -6.88 -5.03
C GLN A 76 -0.58 -6.27 -5.88
N PHE A 77 -0.89 -5.13 -6.51
CA PHE A 77 -0.02 -4.37 -7.38
C PHE A 77 0.05 -2.90 -6.94
N GLU A 78 0.99 -2.17 -7.49
CA GLU A 78 0.98 -0.71 -7.51
C GLU A 78 -0.30 -0.22 -8.23
N ILE A 79 -0.83 0.94 -7.88
CA ILE A 79 -1.97 1.53 -8.61
C ILE A 79 -1.56 1.81 -10.04
N THR A 80 -2.33 1.28 -10.99
CA THR A 80 -2.04 1.42 -12.42
C THR A 80 -2.54 2.74 -12.98
N GLN A 81 -2.02 3.11 -14.18
CA GLN A 81 -2.45 4.32 -14.88
C GLN A 81 -3.94 4.28 -15.23
N ALA A 82 -4.48 3.11 -15.61
CA ALA A 82 -5.92 2.98 -15.85
C ALA A 82 -6.75 3.16 -14.56
N GLN A 83 -6.32 2.58 -13.45
CA GLN A 83 -7.00 2.74 -12.17
C GLN A 83 -6.97 4.20 -11.70
N TRP A 84 -5.82 4.85 -11.83
CA TRP A 84 -5.68 6.27 -11.51
C TRP A 84 -6.61 7.14 -12.36
N GLU A 85 -6.60 6.96 -13.68
CA GLU A 85 -7.41 7.77 -14.60
C GLU A 85 -8.91 7.62 -14.35
N ALA A 86 -9.35 6.40 -14.03
CA ALA A 86 -10.75 6.14 -13.70
C ALA A 86 -11.22 6.83 -12.41
N VAL A 87 -10.34 6.95 -11.39
CA VAL A 87 -10.68 7.53 -10.09
C VAL A 87 -10.42 9.03 -10.04
N MET A 88 -9.32 9.50 -10.65
CA MET A 88 -8.82 10.87 -10.53
C MET A 88 -9.02 11.72 -11.80
N GLU A 89 -9.56 11.13 -12.86
CA GLU A 89 -9.90 11.79 -14.12
C GLU A 89 -8.72 12.52 -14.80
N THR A 90 -7.48 12.08 -14.50
CA THR A 90 -6.25 12.64 -15.06
C THR A 90 -5.32 11.54 -15.52
N SER A 91 -4.72 11.71 -16.72
CA SER A 91 -3.76 10.77 -17.27
C SER A 91 -2.35 10.98 -16.70
N VAL A 92 -1.47 9.99 -16.90
CA VAL A 92 -0.04 10.09 -16.55
C VAL A 92 0.66 11.26 -17.26
N VAL A 93 0.24 11.59 -18.48
CA VAL A 93 0.76 12.74 -19.25
C VAL A 93 0.37 14.06 -18.57
N GLN A 94 -0.88 14.19 -18.12
CA GLN A 94 -1.33 15.38 -17.39
C GLN A 94 -0.58 15.53 -16.07
N GLN A 95 -0.36 14.42 -15.33
CA GLN A 95 0.40 14.43 -14.09
C GLN A 95 1.87 14.80 -14.32
N SER A 96 2.51 14.25 -15.35
CA SER A 96 3.90 14.57 -15.67
C SER A 96 4.10 16.04 -15.99
N ARG A 97 3.15 16.68 -16.69
CA ARG A 97 3.19 18.11 -17.02
C ARG A 97 3.05 19.04 -15.82
N LYS A 98 2.53 18.54 -14.68
CA LYS A 98 2.56 19.29 -13.41
C LYS A 98 3.98 19.34 -12.82
N ALA A 99 4.86 18.39 -13.19
CA ALA A 99 6.27 18.40 -12.79
C ALA A 99 7.12 19.22 -13.77
N ASP A 100 6.91 19.04 -15.07
CA ASP A 100 7.54 19.80 -16.15
C ASP A 100 6.57 19.89 -17.35
N ALA A 101 6.10 21.10 -17.64
CA ALA A 101 5.15 21.37 -18.73
C ALA A 101 5.65 20.95 -20.13
N LYS A 102 6.96 20.70 -20.30
CA LYS A 102 7.58 20.26 -21.56
C LYS A 102 7.59 18.73 -21.73
N LEU A 103 7.13 17.97 -20.72
CA LEU A 103 7.05 16.52 -20.84
C LEU A 103 5.95 16.12 -21.83
N THR A 104 6.34 15.26 -22.75
CA THR A 104 5.49 14.68 -23.80
C THR A 104 5.45 13.16 -23.65
N LEU A 105 4.47 12.52 -24.25
CA LEU A 105 4.24 11.07 -24.12
C LEU A 105 5.50 10.24 -24.43
N ASP A 106 6.25 10.60 -25.45
CA ASP A 106 7.48 9.93 -25.89
C ASP A 106 8.65 10.05 -24.91
N LYS A 107 8.55 10.94 -23.92
CA LYS A 107 9.56 11.13 -22.86
C LYS A 107 9.18 10.46 -21.55
N LEU A 108 8.04 9.79 -21.49
CA LEU A 108 7.60 9.07 -20.30
C LEU A 108 8.19 7.66 -20.25
N ASN A 109 8.45 7.19 -19.04
CA ASN A 109 9.13 5.92 -18.77
C ASN A 109 8.13 4.78 -18.56
N GLY A 110 7.35 4.44 -19.59
CA GLY A 110 6.33 3.39 -19.56
C GLY A 110 4.93 3.96 -19.43
N VAL A 111 4.13 3.79 -20.49
CA VAL A 111 2.75 4.28 -20.58
C VAL A 111 1.85 3.17 -21.07
N GLY A 112 0.73 3.00 -20.42
CA GLY A 112 -0.30 2.01 -20.76
C GLY A 112 -1.18 1.68 -19.56
N PRO A 113 -2.32 1.01 -19.80
CA PRO A 113 -3.32 0.78 -18.75
C PRO A 113 -2.76 0.00 -17.55
N ASP A 114 -1.86 -0.95 -17.78
CA ASP A 114 -1.31 -1.84 -16.77
C ASP A 114 0.04 -1.38 -16.20
N TYR A 115 0.57 -0.22 -16.65
CA TYR A 115 1.77 0.37 -16.07
C TYR A 115 1.43 1.04 -14.74
N PRO A 116 2.38 1.06 -13.76
CA PRO A 116 2.14 1.76 -12.51
C PRO A 116 1.94 3.26 -12.78
N MET A 117 1.11 3.89 -11.97
CA MET A 117 0.96 5.34 -11.99
C MET A 117 2.17 6.00 -11.33
N TYR A 118 2.67 7.10 -11.90
CA TYR A 118 3.79 7.88 -11.38
C TYR A 118 3.60 9.39 -11.65
N TYR A 119 4.51 10.24 -11.21
CA TYR A 119 4.36 11.70 -11.13
C TYR A 119 3.23 12.16 -10.20
N VAL A 120 2.89 11.38 -9.18
CA VAL A 120 1.91 11.73 -8.17
C VAL A 120 2.58 12.25 -6.90
N THR A 121 1.99 13.27 -6.27
CA THR A 121 2.38 13.73 -4.94
C THR A 121 1.79 12.81 -3.87
N TRP A 122 2.29 12.93 -2.64
CA TRP A 122 1.74 12.19 -1.51
C TRP A 122 0.27 12.57 -1.27
N GLU A 123 -0.05 13.86 -1.31
CA GLU A 123 -1.42 14.37 -1.13
C GLU A 123 -2.37 13.84 -2.20
N GLU A 124 -1.92 13.75 -3.46
CA GLU A 124 -2.74 13.19 -4.54
C GLU A 124 -2.97 11.69 -4.38
N ALA A 125 -1.97 10.94 -3.89
CA ALA A 125 -2.14 9.52 -3.57
C ALA A 125 -3.13 9.32 -2.41
N MET A 126 -3.09 10.17 -1.37
CA MET A 126 -4.08 10.19 -0.30
C MET A 126 -5.47 10.60 -0.80
N GLU A 127 -5.55 11.56 -1.73
CA GLU A 127 -6.83 11.95 -2.35
C GLU A 127 -7.45 10.80 -3.15
N PHE A 128 -6.65 10.03 -3.89
CA PHE A 128 -7.11 8.79 -4.54
C PHE A 128 -7.76 7.86 -3.52
N CYS A 129 -7.10 7.60 -2.39
CA CYS A 129 -7.63 6.77 -1.31
C CYS A 129 -8.94 7.33 -0.75
N ARG A 130 -9.03 8.67 -0.58
CA ARG A 130 -10.23 9.34 -0.06
C ARG A 130 -11.41 9.23 -1.02
N VAL A 131 -11.17 9.42 -2.32
CA VAL A 131 -12.21 9.30 -3.37
C VAL A 131 -12.71 7.86 -3.45
N LEU A 132 -11.81 6.88 -3.43
CA LEU A 132 -12.15 5.46 -3.42
C LEU A 132 -12.95 5.10 -2.15
N SER A 133 -12.52 5.57 -0.99
CA SER A 133 -13.21 5.35 0.30
C SER A 133 -14.64 5.89 0.28
N LYS A 134 -14.82 7.11 -0.21
CA LYS A 134 -16.14 7.73 -0.34
C LYS A 134 -17.06 6.94 -1.27
N LYS A 135 -16.52 6.41 -2.37
CA LYS A 135 -17.27 5.64 -3.37
C LYS A 135 -17.72 4.28 -2.85
N THR A 136 -16.86 3.61 -2.07
CA THR A 136 -17.05 2.20 -1.68
C THR A 136 -17.58 2.03 -0.27
N GLY A 137 -17.50 3.07 0.57
CA GLY A 137 -17.82 2.99 2.01
C GLY A 137 -16.76 2.31 2.86
N LYS A 138 -15.64 1.87 2.27
CA LYS A 138 -14.51 1.24 2.97
C LYS A 138 -13.43 2.29 3.28
N LYS A 139 -12.49 1.96 4.21
CA LYS A 139 -11.39 2.86 4.59
C LYS A 139 -10.11 2.50 3.82
N TYR A 140 -9.84 3.20 2.74
CA TYR A 140 -8.58 3.13 1.99
C TYR A 140 -7.59 4.19 2.44
N SER A 141 -6.31 3.82 2.46
CA SER A 141 -5.19 4.70 2.78
C SER A 141 -3.93 4.25 2.04
N LEU A 142 -2.87 5.04 2.14
CA LEU A 142 -1.52 4.54 1.90
C LEU A 142 -1.14 3.58 3.03
N PRO A 143 -0.31 2.56 2.77
CA PRO A 143 0.22 1.70 3.82
C PRO A 143 1.07 2.53 4.79
N THR A 144 1.04 2.21 6.08
CA THR A 144 2.13 2.64 6.97
C THR A 144 3.43 1.98 6.53
N GLU A 145 4.57 2.56 6.90
CA GLU A 145 5.87 1.98 6.61
C GLU A 145 6.00 0.55 7.16
N ALA A 146 5.42 0.31 8.34
CA ALA A 146 5.41 -0.99 8.99
C ALA A 146 4.53 -2.02 8.25
N GLU A 147 3.33 -1.63 7.82
CA GLU A 147 2.46 -2.49 7.00
C GLU A 147 3.12 -2.84 5.67
N TRP A 148 3.74 -1.85 5.02
CA TRP A 148 4.45 -2.05 3.77
C TRP A 148 5.58 -3.07 3.93
N GLU A 149 6.47 -2.90 4.95
CA GLU A 149 7.60 -3.79 5.16
C GLU A 149 7.15 -5.19 5.60
N PHE A 150 6.13 -5.29 6.47
CA PHE A 150 5.55 -6.57 6.87
C PHE A 150 5.01 -7.35 5.67
N ALA A 151 4.25 -6.69 4.79
CA ALA A 151 3.74 -7.29 3.57
C ALA A 151 4.86 -7.67 2.59
N ALA A 152 5.87 -6.81 2.40
CA ALA A 152 7.02 -7.09 1.54
C ALA A 152 7.83 -8.30 1.99
N ARG A 153 7.88 -8.55 3.30
CA ARG A 153 8.54 -9.72 3.92
C ARG A 153 7.70 -11.00 3.90
N GLY A 154 6.51 -10.99 3.29
CA GLY A 154 5.62 -12.15 3.23
C GLY A 154 4.72 -12.34 4.45
N GLY A 155 4.63 -11.35 5.34
CA GLY A 155 3.75 -11.39 6.51
C GLY A 155 4.02 -12.60 7.43
N THR A 156 2.94 -13.20 7.94
CA THR A 156 3.02 -14.42 8.78
C THR A 156 3.34 -15.69 7.98
N LYS A 157 3.28 -15.66 6.63
CA LYS A 157 3.67 -16.79 5.79
C LYS A 157 5.18 -16.96 5.67
N SER A 158 5.96 -15.89 5.93
CA SER A 158 7.42 -15.94 5.95
C SER A 158 7.93 -16.23 7.35
N ASP A 159 8.61 -17.34 7.54
CA ASP A 159 9.33 -17.64 8.78
C ASP A 159 10.76 -17.02 8.77
N ALA A 160 11.43 -17.09 9.93
CA ALA A 160 12.79 -16.55 10.06
C ALA A 160 13.83 -17.23 9.13
N ARG A 161 13.53 -18.40 8.56
CA ARG A 161 14.43 -19.16 7.68
C ARG A 161 14.18 -18.83 6.21
N SER A 162 12.95 -18.39 5.87
CA SER A 162 12.55 -18.04 4.50
C SER A 162 12.72 -16.55 4.18
N ARG A 163 13.18 -15.73 5.13
CA ARG A 163 13.41 -14.29 4.90
C ARG A 163 14.39 -14.06 3.75
N THR A 164 13.98 -13.17 2.86
CA THR A 164 14.75 -12.81 1.67
C THR A 164 15.15 -11.34 1.67
N LYS A 165 16.22 -11.02 0.95
CA LYS A 165 16.74 -9.66 0.82
C LYS A 165 15.79 -8.74 0.06
N TYR A 166 15.12 -9.30 -0.94
CA TYR A 166 14.08 -8.64 -1.75
C TYR A 166 12.76 -9.34 -1.52
N ALA A 167 11.65 -8.73 -1.87
CA ALA A 167 10.32 -9.32 -1.65
C ALA A 167 10.14 -10.64 -2.43
N GLY A 168 10.19 -11.76 -1.72
CA GLY A 168 10.02 -13.11 -2.26
C GLY A 168 11.28 -13.78 -2.83
N SER A 169 12.46 -13.12 -2.87
CA SER A 169 13.69 -13.73 -3.40
C SER A 169 14.98 -13.09 -2.90
N ASN A 170 16.07 -13.87 -2.86
CA ASN A 170 17.43 -13.35 -2.76
C ASN A 170 18.05 -13.02 -4.12
N LEU A 171 17.41 -13.45 -5.23
CA LEU A 171 17.81 -13.14 -6.59
C LEU A 171 16.91 -12.03 -7.12
N ILE A 172 17.44 -10.82 -7.18
CA ILE A 172 16.67 -9.63 -7.49
C ILE A 172 16.00 -9.67 -8.87
N GLU A 173 16.65 -10.30 -9.84
CA GLU A 173 16.17 -10.44 -11.22
C GLU A 173 14.82 -11.18 -11.33
N ARG A 174 14.47 -11.94 -10.29
CA ARG A 174 13.21 -12.69 -10.26
C ARG A 174 12.02 -11.84 -9.84
N VAL A 175 12.26 -10.79 -9.07
CA VAL A 175 11.22 -10.07 -8.33
C VAL A 175 11.23 -8.55 -8.56
N ALA A 176 12.23 -8.01 -9.27
CA ALA A 176 12.38 -6.56 -9.38
C ALA A 176 12.74 -6.06 -10.78
N TRP A 177 12.09 -4.99 -11.19
CA TRP A 177 12.56 -4.12 -12.27
C TRP A 177 13.43 -3.04 -11.63
N TYR A 178 14.75 -3.13 -11.83
CA TYR A 178 15.75 -2.24 -11.25
C TYR A 178 16.88 -1.96 -12.26
N ASP A 179 17.60 -0.87 -12.13
CA ASP A 179 18.70 -0.49 -13.04
C ASP A 179 18.31 -0.63 -14.53
N ARG A 180 17.13 -0.11 -14.89
CA ARG A 180 16.52 -0.17 -16.22
C ARG A 180 16.24 1.24 -16.75
N GLY A 181 15.82 1.32 -18.00
CA GLY A 181 15.47 2.59 -18.65
C GLY A 181 14.02 3.05 -18.41
N SER A 182 13.14 2.17 -17.89
CA SER A 182 11.71 2.47 -17.72
C SER A 182 11.03 1.55 -16.72
N THR A 183 9.80 1.90 -16.30
CA THR A 183 8.88 0.99 -15.61
C THR A 183 8.39 -0.11 -16.56
N HIS A 184 7.71 -1.09 -16.01
CA HIS A 184 7.07 -2.19 -16.73
C HIS A 184 5.62 -2.35 -16.23
N PRO A 185 4.74 -3.02 -17.00
CA PRO A 185 3.42 -3.38 -16.49
C PRO A 185 3.54 -4.13 -15.15
N VAL A 186 2.60 -3.90 -14.25
CA VAL A 186 2.59 -4.53 -12.93
C VAL A 186 2.42 -6.04 -13.03
N GLY A 187 3.00 -6.79 -12.08
CA GLY A 187 2.80 -8.24 -11.98
C GLY A 187 3.56 -9.09 -12.99
N MET A 188 4.56 -8.56 -13.66
CA MET A 188 5.31 -9.28 -14.71
C MET A 188 6.38 -10.24 -14.17
N LEU A 189 6.82 -10.05 -12.93
CA LEU A 189 7.83 -10.87 -12.27
C LEU A 189 7.20 -11.76 -11.18
N GLN A 190 8.02 -12.44 -10.38
CA GLN A 190 7.52 -13.33 -9.33
C GLN A 190 6.99 -12.52 -8.13
N PRO A 191 5.87 -12.93 -7.53
CA PRO A 191 5.37 -12.33 -6.30
C PRO A 191 6.16 -12.82 -5.08
N ASN A 192 5.87 -12.22 -3.93
CA ASN A 192 6.30 -12.76 -2.65
C ASN A 192 5.33 -13.85 -2.13
N GLU A 193 5.55 -14.33 -0.89
CA GLU A 193 4.81 -15.42 -0.25
C GLU A 193 3.31 -15.12 -0.02
N LEU A 194 2.93 -13.82 -0.09
CA LEU A 194 1.54 -13.36 0.01
C LEU A 194 0.86 -13.18 -1.35
N ASP A 195 1.55 -13.47 -2.45
CA ASP A 195 1.06 -13.22 -3.81
C ASP A 195 0.98 -11.72 -4.15
N ILE A 196 1.86 -10.91 -3.54
CA ILE A 196 2.01 -9.48 -3.78
C ILE A 196 3.21 -9.24 -4.67
N TYR A 197 3.02 -8.43 -5.72
CA TYR A 197 4.01 -8.16 -6.76
C TYR A 197 4.67 -6.81 -6.59
N ASP A 198 5.84 -6.67 -7.22
CA ASP A 198 6.57 -5.40 -7.40
C ASP A 198 6.91 -4.65 -6.08
N MET A 199 6.93 -5.37 -4.94
CA MET A 199 7.39 -4.82 -3.66
C MET A 199 8.91 -4.55 -3.63
N SER A 200 9.62 -4.90 -4.71
CA SER A 200 11.02 -4.56 -4.98
C SER A 200 11.13 -4.05 -6.41
N GLY A 201 11.59 -2.82 -6.62
CA GLY A 201 11.74 -2.21 -7.94
C GLY A 201 10.47 -1.58 -8.50
N ASN A 202 10.35 -1.52 -9.81
CA ASN A 202 9.32 -0.87 -10.62
C ASN A 202 9.17 0.62 -10.29
N VAL A 203 8.33 1.03 -9.34
CA VAL A 203 8.30 2.41 -8.83
C VAL A 203 8.42 2.47 -7.32
N TRP A 204 9.05 3.54 -6.80
CA TRP A 204 8.95 3.85 -5.37
C TRP A 204 7.51 4.02 -4.97
N GLU A 205 7.17 3.58 -3.76
CA GLU A 205 5.82 3.65 -3.24
C GLU A 205 5.74 4.58 -2.03
N TRP A 206 4.86 5.57 -2.10
CA TRP A 206 4.54 6.41 -0.97
C TRP A 206 3.94 5.60 0.18
N CYS A 207 4.47 5.82 1.39
CA CYS A 207 3.86 5.37 2.64
C CYS A 207 3.17 6.53 3.37
N PHE A 208 2.30 6.19 4.32
CA PHE A 208 1.57 7.16 5.14
C PHE A 208 2.50 8.00 6.02
N ASP A 209 3.55 7.40 6.53
CA ASP A 209 4.41 7.93 7.59
C ASP A 209 5.22 9.14 7.15
N TRP A 210 5.40 10.09 8.08
CA TRP A 210 6.52 11.01 8.02
C TRP A 210 7.83 10.27 8.22
N TYR A 211 8.86 10.61 7.47
CA TYR A 211 10.18 10.03 7.65
C TYR A 211 10.86 10.57 8.90
N GLY A 212 11.41 9.66 9.71
CA GLY A 212 12.17 9.97 10.91
C GLY A 212 12.80 8.72 11.51
N GLN A 213 13.43 8.88 12.67
CA GLN A 213 13.95 7.74 13.41
C GLN A 213 12.80 6.88 13.93
N TYR A 214 12.97 5.56 13.89
CA TYR A 214 12.00 4.64 14.47
C TYR A 214 11.83 4.89 15.98
N ASN A 215 10.59 5.05 16.41
CA ASN A 215 10.23 5.09 17.83
C ASN A 215 10.10 3.66 18.36
N ARG A 216 11.14 3.15 19.02
CA ARG A 216 11.15 1.78 19.57
C ARG A 216 10.14 1.53 20.69
N ASN A 217 9.51 2.58 21.23
CA ASN A 217 8.46 2.46 22.25
C ASN A 217 7.08 2.32 21.61
N GLU A 218 6.93 2.64 20.32
CA GLU A 218 5.70 2.52 19.56
C GLU A 218 5.80 1.27 18.68
N THR A 219 5.40 0.13 19.26
CA THR A 219 5.60 -1.19 18.66
C THR A 219 4.33 -1.79 18.07
N ILE A 220 3.16 -1.18 18.27
CA ILE A 220 1.87 -1.68 17.80
C ILE A 220 1.29 -0.70 16.78
N ASN A 221 1.15 -1.15 15.52
CA ASN A 221 0.66 -0.35 14.40
C ASN A 221 1.32 1.05 14.32
N PRO A 222 2.66 1.14 14.28
CA PRO A 222 3.32 2.43 14.25
C PRO A 222 2.99 3.18 12.95
N GLU A 223 2.77 4.50 13.08
CA GLU A 223 2.47 5.42 11.97
C GLU A 223 3.60 6.44 11.75
N GLY A 224 4.75 6.22 12.40
CA GLY A 224 5.89 7.13 12.35
C GLY A 224 5.70 8.43 13.15
N PRO A 225 6.58 9.42 12.96
CA PRO A 225 6.47 10.71 13.65
C PRO A 225 5.17 11.45 13.31
N VAL A 226 4.62 12.17 14.29
CA VAL A 226 3.38 12.96 14.10
C VAL A 226 3.57 14.11 13.10
N VAL A 227 4.80 14.65 13.01
CA VAL A 227 5.18 15.74 12.10
C VAL A 227 6.53 15.45 11.46
N GLY A 228 6.74 15.96 10.25
CA GLY A 228 7.98 15.80 9.50
C GLY A 228 8.01 16.70 8.28
N GLU A 229 9.11 16.69 7.56
CA GLU A 229 9.31 17.44 6.31
C GLU A 229 9.20 16.56 5.08
N GLU A 230 9.51 15.27 5.22
CA GLU A 230 9.51 14.30 4.14
C GLU A 230 8.68 13.07 4.49
N ARG A 231 8.02 12.49 3.50
CA ARG A 231 7.27 11.24 3.60
C ARG A 231 8.13 10.04 3.24
N VAL A 232 7.89 8.92 3.89
CA VAL A 232 8.54 7.65 3.58
C VAL A 232 8.15 7.17 2.19
N ILE A 233 9.14 6.66 1.45
CA ILE A 233 8.96 5.88 0.23
C ILE A 233 9.69 4.55 0.35
N ARG A 234 9.13 3.49 -0.23
CA ARG A 234 9.67 2.14 -0.10
C ARG A 234 9.78 1.43 -1.46
N GLY A 235 10.54 0.33 -1.51
CA GLY A 235 10.62 -0.59 -2.64
C GLY A 235 11.72 -0.33 -3.65
N GLY A 236 12.26 0.88 -3.75
CA GLY A 236 13.14 1.22 -4.86
C GLY A 236 12.36 1.41 -6.17
N SER A 237 13.07 1.50 -7.30
CA SER A 237 12.41 1.66 -8.59
C SER A 237 13.29 1.16 -9.74
N TRP A 238 12.71 1.12 -10.95
CA TRP A 238 13.40 0.80 -12.20
C TRP A 238 14.71 1.59 -12.40
N HIS A 239 14.81 2.78 -11.83
CA HIS A 239 15.96 3.69 -11.97
C HIS A 239 17.08 3.45 -10.94
N ASN A 240 16.83 2.63 -9.92
CA ASN A 240 17.73 2.47 -8.79
C ASN A 240 18.59 1.20 -8.87
N PRO A 241 19.78 1.19 -8.25
CA PRO A 241 20.54 -0.03 -8.08
C PRO A 241 19.86 -1.00 -7.11
N ALA A 242 20.21 -2.27 -7.19
CA ALA A 242 19.66 -3.36 -6.37
C ALA A 242 19.66 -3.07 -4.86
N SER A 243 20.67 -2.37 -4.35
CA SER A 243 20.77 -2.03 -2.93
C SER A 243 19.59 -1.22 -2.38
N ARG A 244 18.92 -0.42 -3.24
CA ARG A 244 17.76 0.37 -2.88
C ARG A 244 16.42 -0.37 -3.01
N CYS A 245 16.43 -1.57 -3.62
CA CYS A 245 15.24 -2.41 -3.77
C CYS A 245 15.09 -3.45 -2.64
N ARG A 246 15.94 -3.41 -1.61
CA ARG A 246 15.85 -4.27 -0.42
C ARG A 246 14.56 -3.99 0.35
N VAL A 247 13.96 -5.02 0.95
CA VAL A 247 12.72 -4.87 1.70
C VAL A 247 12.84 -3.94 2.91
N SER A 248 14.04 -3.78 3.49
CA SER A 248 14.28 -2.88 4.61
C SER A 248 14.74 -1.47 4.22
N TYR A 249 15.12 -1.26 2.93
CA TYR A 249 15.65 0.04 2.52
C TYR A 249 14.61 1.14 2.65
N ARG A 250 14.98 2.22 3.32
CA ARG A 250 14.14 3.38 3.59
C ARG A 250 14.49 4.53 2.66
N GLY A 251 13.56 4.92 1.82
CA GLY A 251 13.64 6.17 1.08
C GLY A 251 12.74 7.24 1.70
N HIS A 252 12.98 8.49 1.34
CA HIS A 252 12.12 9.60 1.75
C HIS A 252 12.15 10.72 0.73
N ASN A 253 11.12 11.55 0.73
CA ASN A 253 11.07 12.74 -0.12
C ASN A 253 10.00 13.73 0.36
N SER A 254 10.14 15.00 -0.11
CA SER A 254 9.10 16.00 0.06
C SER A 254 7.76 15.49 -0.48
N PRO A 255 6.65 15.64 0.28
CA PRO A 255 5.32 15.17 -0.13
C PRO A 255 4.83 15.79 -1.44
N GLU A 256 5.31 16.96 -1.80
CA GLU A 256 4.92 17.70 -3.00
C GLU A 256 5.69 17.26 -4.26
N ARG A 257 6.79 16.49 -4.09
CA ARG A 257 7.69 16.18 -5.20
C ARG A 257 7.14 15.08 -6.10
N ARG A 258 7.10 15.36 -7.40
CA ARG A 258 6.74 14.42 -8.47
C ARG A 258 7.98 13.81 -9.11
N ALA A 259 7.92 12.53 -9.46
CA ALA A 259 9.01 11.86 -10.18
C ALA A 259 8.47 10.73 -11.07
N GLY A 260 9.11 10.49 -12.21
CA GLY A 260 8.73 9.42 -13.17
C GLY A 260 9.06 8.01 -12.70
N TYR A 261 9.50 7.86 -11.47
CA TYR A 261 9.84 6.59 -10.82
C TYR A 261 9.20 6.46 -9.43
N ARG A 262 8.08 7.19 -9.18
CA ARG A 262 7.40 7.17 -7.88
C ARG A 262 5.89 7.16 -8.05
N GLY A 263 5.27 6.13 -7.51
CA GLY A 263 3.86 5.88 -7.43
C GLY A 263 3.43 5.48 -6.03
N PHE A 264 2.48 4.57 -5.92
CA PHE A 264 1.95 4.09 -4.64
C PHE A 264 1.12 2.82 -4.82
N ARG A 265 0.94 2.10 -3.73
CA ARG A 265 -0.15 1.11 -3.55
C ARG A 265 -1.03 1.51 -2.40
N ILE A 266 -2.18 0.87 -2.25
CA ILE A 266 -3.16 1.20 -1.21
C ILE A 266 -3.34 0.06 -0.23
N VAL A 267 -3.78 0.40 0.98
CA VAL A 267 -4.29 -0.55 1.98
C VAL A 267 -5.76 -0.27 2.27
N CYS A 268 -6.45 -1.27 2.81
CA CYS A 268 -7.81 -1.15 3.29
C CYS A 268 -7.91 -1.75 4.70
N HIS A 269 -8.44 -0.97 5.62
CA HIS A 269 -8.74 -1.40 6.98
C HIS A 269 -10.26 -1.57 7.15
N ASP A 270 -10.68 -2.47 8.01
CA ASP A 270 -12.08 -2.67 8.40
C ASP A 270 -13.04 -3.01 7.24
N VAL A 271 -12.74 -4.06 6.50
CA VAL A 271 -13.73 -4.63 5.58
C VAL A 271 -14.69 -5.50 6.38
N MET A 272 -15.89 -4.99 6.59
CA MET A 272 -16.99 -5.71 7.19
C MET A 272 -17.89 -6.23 6.06
N VAL A 273 -18.12 -7.54 5.99
CA VAL A 273 -19.09 -8.13 5.06
C VAL A 273 -20.33 -8.48 5.86
N PRO A 274 -21.53 -8.10 5.40
CA PRO A 274 -22.78 -8.65 5.95
C PRO A 274 -22.75 -10.18 5.82
N GLU A 275 -23.19 -10.90 6.85
CA GLU A 275 -23.43 -12.34 6.70
C GLU A 275 -24.52 -12.49 5.64
N GLU A 276 -24.25 -13.24 4.59
CA GLU A 276 -25.29 -13.72 3.67
C GLU A 276 -26.10 -14.77 4.43
N ASP A 277 -27.45 -14.55 4.49
CA ASP A 277 -28.42 -15.46 5.11
C ASP A 277 -28.53 -16.81 4.37
#